data_ffae1a2d1608cf258d99afe6dd16ddde
#
_entry.id   ffae1a2d1608cf258d99afe6dd16ddde
#
_cell.length_a   1.000
_cell.length_b   1.000
_cell.length_c   1.000
_cell.angle_alpha   90.00
_cell.angle_beta   90.00
_cell.angle_gamma   90.00
#
_symmetry.space_group_name_H-M   'P 1'
#
loop_
_entity.id
_entity.type
_entity.pdbx_description
1 polymer ?
#
loop_
_entity_poly.entity_id
_entity_poly.type
_entity_poly.pdbx_seq_one_letter_code
_entity_poly.pdbx_strand_id
1 'polypeptide(L)'
;MSGIRVVTLHGIESIGKSTLAEQLARALGTVWVPEYGREYCLEHGTDCTPDDLRAIAAGHHARIEAAKPLNGAVLISDTDWLMTRAWHRMMIGTEMAGPAYPLADLYLLLAPDVPWIDDGLRLHAEAEQRRHFHALSQAELAWAGVRWVEIGGDWEQRRSAALAAIAAL
;
A
#
# COMPACT_ATOMS: atom_id res chain seq x y z
N MET A 1 3.08 4.22 -27.15
CA MET A 1 2.78 2.96 -26.40
C MET A 1 2.31 3.37 -25.02
N SER A 2 1.10 2.97 -24.65
CA SER A 2 0.60 3.20 -23.27
C SER A 2 1.51 2.40 -22.34
N GLY A 3 2.18 3.07 -21.39
CA GLY A 3 2.98 2.41 -20.38
C GLY A 3 2.11 1.54 -19.45
N ILE A 4 2.73 0.65 -18.68
CA ILE A 4 2.04 -0.15 -17.67
C ILE A 4 1.49 0.78 -16.60
N ARG A 5 0.19 0.64 -16.30
CA ARG A 5 -0.47 1.36 -15.21
C ARG A 5 -0.15 0.68 -13.89
N VAL A 6 0.27 1.43 -12.90
CA VAL A 6 0.51 0.93 -11.55
C VAL A 6 -0.67 1.31 -10.65
N VAL A 7 -1.27 0.32 -10.00
CA VAL A 7 -2.34 0.50 -9.01
C VAL A 7 -1.83 0.03 -7.67
N THR A 8 -1.81 0.92 -6.69
CA THR A 8 -1.26 0.65 -5.36
C THR A 8 -2.37 0.59 -4.31
N LEU A 9 -2.34 -0.44 -3.47
CA LEU A 9 -3.20 -0.55 -2.30
C LEU A 9 -2.53 0.16 -1.11
N HIS A 10 -3.30 0.97 -0.41
CA HIS A 10 -2.84 1.81 0.68
C HIS A 10 -3.72 1.62 1.91
N GLY A 11 -3.18 1.81 3.10
CA GLY A 11 -3.92 1.71 4.35
C GLY A 11 -3.18 0.90 5.41
N ILE A 12 -3.72 0.91 6.63
CA ILE A 12 -3.11 0.24 7.77
C ILE A 12 -3.03 -1.28 7.58
N GLU A 13 -2.22 -1.92 8.41
CA GLU A 13 -2.16 -3.39 8.49
C GLU A 13 -3.50 -4.01 8.88
N SER A 14 -3.69 -5.30 8.56
CA SER A 14 -4.88 -6.08 8.92
C SER A 14 -6.22 -5.57 8.37
N ILE A 15 -6.21 -4.93 7.22
CA ILE A 15 -7.44 -4.50 6.51
C ILE A 15 -7.65 -5.23 5.19
N GLY A 16 -6.82 -6.25 4.89
CA GLY A 16 -6.99 -7.11 3.72
C GLY A 16 -6.35 -6.60 2.44
N LYS A 17 -5.32 -5.74 2.51
CA LYS A 17 -4.59 -5.26 1.31
C LYS A 17 -4.05 -6.42 0.47
N SER A 18 -3.26 -7.31 1.06
CA SER A 18 -2.65 -8.44 0.34
C SER A 18 -3.68 -9.38 -0.27
N THR A 19 -4.77 -9.67 0.45
CA THR A 19 -5.87 -10.48 -0.06
C THR A 19 -6.54 -9.82 -1.27
N LEU A 20 -6.82 -8.52 -1.18
CA LEU A 20 -7.43 -7.77 -2.28
C LEU A 20 -6.46 -7.66 -3.45
N ALA A 21 -5.16 -7.40 -3.22
CA ALA A 21 -4.14 -7.35 -4.27
C ALA A 21 -4.09 -8.65 -5.08
N GLU A 22 -4.07 -9.80 -4.41
CA GLU A 22 -4.09 -11.11 -5.06
C GLU A 22 -5.38 -11.33 -5.88
N GLN A 23 -6.53 -10.98 -5.31
CA GLN A 23 -7.82 -11.10 -6.00
C GLN A 23 -7.89 -10.22 -7.26
N LEU A 24 -7.42 -8.98 -7.18
CA LEU A 24 -7.36 -8.05 -8.31
C LEU A 24 -6.41 -8.56 -9.40
N ALA A 25 -5.22 -9.00 -9.02
CA ALA A 25 -4.24 -9.56 -9.96
C ALA A 25 -4.82 -10.77 -10.70
N ARG A 26 -5.46 -11.68 -9.99
CA ARG A 26 -6.14 -12.85 -10.59
C ARG A 26 -7.27 -12.44 -11.55
N ALA A 27 -8.10 -11.48 -11.15
CA ALA A 27 -9.23 -11.02 -11.98
C ALA A 27 -8.76 -10.30 -13.25
N LEU A 28 -7.62 -9.61 -13.20
CA LEU A 28 -7.06 -8.85 -14.32
C LEU A 28 -6.05 -9.65 -15.16
N GLY A 29 -5.75 -10.90 -14.77
CA GLY A 29 -4.76 -11.75 -15.45
C GLY A 29 -3.35 -11.16 -15.37
N THR A 30 -2.99 -10.54 -14.25
CA THR A 30 -1.72 -9.90 -14.01
C THR A 30 -1.03 -10.46 -12.76
N VAL A 31 0.17 -9.97 -12.43
CA VAL A 31 0.85 -10.26 -11.17
C VAL A 31 0.69 -9.09 -10.19
N TRP A 32 1.01 -9.33 -8.93
CA TRP A 32 1.05 -8.30 -7.92
C TRP A 32 2.40 -8.33 -7.17
N VAL A 33 2.78 -7.18 -6.63
CA VAL A 33 4.00 -7.01 -5.83
C VAL A 33 3.61 -7.07 -4.36
N PRO A 34 4.05 -8.10 -3.61
CA PRO A 34 3.83 -8.20 -2.17
C PRO A 34 4.53 -7.10 -1.39
N GLU A 35 4.00 -6.77 -0.21
CA GLU A 35 4.56 -5.78 0.70
C GLU A 35 5.98 -6.16 1.16
N TYR A 36 6.99 -5.40 0.73
CA TYR A 36 8.38 -5.63 1.11
C TYR A 36 8.65 -5.35 2.59
N GLY A 37 7.96 -4.35 3.15
CA GLY A 37 8.11 -3.99 4.57
C GLY A 37 7.83 -5.15 5.51
N ARG A 38 6.87 -6.01 5.17
CA ARG A 38 6.57 -7.22 5.96
C ARG A 38 7.76 -8.19 5.98
N GLU A 39 8.36 -8.46 4.84
CA GLU A 39 9.53 -9.32 4.73
C GLU A 39 10.73 -8.71 5.46
N TYR A 40 10.96 -7.41 5.28
CA TYR A 40 12.01 -6.67 5.98
C TYR A 40 11.87 -6.79 7.51
N CYS A 41 10.66 -6.59 8.04
CA CYS A 41 10.41 -6.70 9.48
C CYS A 41 10.56 -8.12 10.03
N LEU A 42 10.32 -9.15 9.22
CA LEU A 42 10.60 -10.55 9.62
C LEU A 42 12.09 -10.78 9.86
N GLU A 43 12.96 -10.13 9.09
CA GLU A 43 14.40 -10.29 9.19
C GLU A 43 15.05 -9.35 10.21
N HIS A 44 14.53 -8.13 10.35
CA HIS A 44 15.16 -7.03 11.11
C HIS A 44 14.37 -6.60 12.36
N GLY A 45 13.15 -7.12 12.56
CA GLY A 45 12.25 -6.69 13.62
C GLY A 45 11.33 -5.53 13.20
N THR A 46 10.37 -5.22 14.06
CA THR A 46 9.34 -4.20 13.80
C THR A 46 9.67 -2.81 14.36
N ASP A 47 10.75 -2.68 15.11
CA ASP A 47 11.22 -1.40 15.69
C ASP A 47 12.08 -0.65 14.66
N CYS A 48 11.43 -0.19 13.59
CA CYS A 48 12.10 0.40 12.44
C CYS A 48 12.65 1.81 12.76
N THR A 49 13.92 2.00 12.46
CA THR A 49 14.56 3.32 12.43
C THR A 49 14.19 4.09 11.15
N PRO A 50 14.49 5.40 11.06
CA PRO A 50 14.35 6.14 9.81
C PRO A 50 15.14 5.54 8.64
N ASP A 51 16.29 4.90 8.90
CA ASP A 51 17.09 4.23 7.86
C ASP A 51 16.42 2.95 7.38
N ASP A 52 15.80 2.16 8.27
CA ASP A 52 15.03 0.98 7.92
C ASP A 52 13.84 1.34 7.04
N LEU A 53 13.11 2.40 7.38
CA LEU A 53 11.98 2.86 6.58
C LEU A 53 12.42 3.35 5.19
N ARG A 54 13.57 4.01 5.08
CA ARG A 54 14.16 4.35 3.77
C ARG A 54 14.54 3.10 2.96
N ALA A 55 15.14 2.11 3.61
CA ALA A 55 15.47 0.83 2.97
C ALA A 55 14.22 0.08 2.49
N ILE A 56 13.15 0.08 3.29
CA ILE A 56 11.84 -0.50 2.91
C ILE A 56 11.28 0.21 1.68
N ALA A 57 11.27 1.54 1.66
CA ALA A 57 10.77 2.30 0.52
C ALA A 57 11.57 2.00 -0.76
N ALA A 58 12.89 1.99 -0.68
CA ALA A 58 13.78 1.67 -1.79
C ALA A 58 13.61 0.23 -2.31
N GLY A 59 13.55 -0.74 -1.40
CA GLY A 59 13.40 -2.16 -1.73
C GLY A 59 12.05 -2.45 -2.37
N HIS A 60 10.98 -1.84 -1.87
CA HIS A 60 9.65 -2.00 -2.46
C HIS A 60 9.58 -1.38 -3.87
N HIS A 61 10.13 -0.18 -4.05
CA HIS A 61 10.22 0.44 -5.38
C HIS A 61 10.99 -0.45 -6.37
N ALA A 62 12.13 -1.01 -5.97
CA ALA A 62 12.89 -1.92 -6.83
C ALA A 62 12.07 -3.14 -7.27
N ARG A 63 11.21 -3.68 -6.40
CA ARG A 63 10.29 -4.78 -6.74
C ARG A 63 9.22 -4.36 -7.74
N ILE A 64 8.65 -3.16 -7.60
CA ILE A 64 7.70 -2.62 -8.58
C ILE A 64 8.37 -2.52 -9.95
N GLU A 65 9.57 -1.94 -10.04
CA GLU A 65 10.29 -1.79 -11.31
C GLU A 65 10.65 -3.15 -11.94
N ALA A 66 11.07 -4.12 -11.13
CA ALA A 66 11.35 -5.47 -11.60
C ALA A 66 10.10 -6.21 -12.11
N ALA A 67 8.93 -5.92 -11.55
CA ALA A 67 7.67 -6.56 -11.93
C ALA A 67 7.06 -5.97 -13.21
N LYS A 68 7.30 -4.70 -13.55
CA LYS A 68 6.72 -4.04 -14.72
C LYS A 68 6.89 -4.82 -16.02
N PRO A 69 8.09 -5.32 -16.39
CA PRO A 69 8.28 -6.05 -17.65
C PRO A 69 7.51 -7.36 -17.74
N LEU A 70 7.06 -7.89 -16.62
CA LEU A 70 6.34 -9.17 -16.52
C LEU A 70 4.83 -9.02 -16.70
N ASN A 71 4.34 -7.78 -16.84
CA ASN A 71 2.92 -7.47 -16.83
C ASN A 71 2.43 -6.91 -18.16
N GLY A 72 1.11 -7.03 -18.36
CA GLY A 72 0.41 -6.42 -19.48
C GLY A 72 0.10 -4.94 -19.23
N ALA A 73 -1.19 -4.58 -19.16
CA ALA A 73 -1.61 -3.18 -19.06
C ALA A 73 -1.57 -2.62 -17.62
N VAL A 74 -1.71 -3.48 -16.60
CA VAL A 74 -1.84 -3.09 -15.18
C VAL A 74 -0.93 -3.94 -14.31
N LEU A 75 -0.25 -3.31 -13.35
CA LEU A 75 0.48 -3.94 -12.26
C LEU A 75 -0.18 -3.55 -10.93
N ILE A 76 -0.46 -4.53 -10.08
CA ILE A 76 -0.98 -4.29 -8.73
C ILE A 76 0.18 -4.29 -7.74
N SER A 77 0.23 -3.30 -6.84
CA SER A 77 1.22 -3.23 -5.76
C SER A 77 0.53 -3.22 -4.39
N ASP A 78 0.94 -4.13 -3.51
CA ASP A 78 0.56 -4.05 -2.09
C ASP A 78 1.51 -3.06 -1.42
N THR A 79 1.04 -1.82 -1.30
CA THR A 79 1.76 -0.64 -0.82
C THR A 79 2.77 -0.02 -1.80
N ASP A 80 3.36 1.07 -1.35
CA ASP A 80 4.50 1.74 -1.96
C ASP A 80 5.21 2.68 -0.94
N TRP A 81 6.11 3.51 -1.43
CA TRP A 81 6.86 4.45 -0.60
C TRP A 81 6.01 5.54 0.08
N LEU A 82 4.86 5.93 -0.48
CA LEU A 82 3.94 6.88 0.20
C LEU A 82 3.37 6.27 1.48
N MET A 83 3.06 4.97 1.47
CA MET A 83 2.64 4.30 2.70
C MET A 83 3.78 4.20 3.71
N THR A 84 5.01 3.98 3.25
CA THR A 84 6.19 4.00 4.14
C THR A 84 6.39 5.39 4.75
N ARG A 85 6.07 6.48 4.03
CA ARG A 85 6.05 7.85 4.61
C ARG A 85 5.00 7.99 5.71
N ALA A 86 3.79 7.42 5.51
CA ALA A 86 2.76 7.41 6.56
C ALA A 86 3.24 6.65 7.80
N TRP A 87 3.90 5.51 7.63
CA TRP A 87 4.54 4.77 8.72
C TRP A 87 5.64 5.58 9.40
N HIS A 88 6.48 6.28 8.65
CA HIS A 88 7.51 7.15 9.23
C HIS A 88 6.89 8.23 10.13
N ARG A 89 5.82 8.87 9.68
CA ARG A 89 5.09 9.85 10.50
C ARG A 89 4.47 9.22 11.74
N MET A 90 3.92 8.01 11.61
CA MET A 90 3.31 7.29 12.73
C MET A 90 4.34 6.87 13.79
N MET A 91 5.49 6.36 13.37
CA MET A 91 6.49 5.76 14.25
C MET A 91 7.53 6.77 14.75
N ILE A 92 7.96 7.69 13.91
CA ILE A 92 9.04 8.64 14.18
C ILE A 92 8.49 10.03 14.53
N GLY A 93 7.29 10.37 14.06
CA GLY A 93 6.65 11.67 14.31
C GLY A 93 7.10 12.80 13.38
N THR A 94 7.92 12.52 12.37
CA THR A 94 8.44 13.50 11.40
C THR A 94 8.17 13.06 9.98
N GLU A 95 8.36 13.95 9.01
CA GLU A 95 8.33 13.60 7.60
C GLU A 95 9.56 12.78 7.21
N MET A 96 9.36 11.79 6.36
CA MET A 96 10.46 10.97 5.85
C MET A 96 11.29 11.79 4.86
N ALA A 97 12.53 12.03 5.19
CA ALA A 97 13.53 12.60 4.27
C ALA A 97 14.13 11.49 3.40
N GLY A 98 14.43 11.80 2.16
CA GLY A 98 15.06 10.85 1.23
C GLY A 98 14.55 10.99 -0.19
N PRO A 99 14.94 10.07 -1.08
CA PRO A 99 14.53 10.11 -2.47
C PRO A 99 13.02 9.87 -2.61
N ALA A 100 12.40 10.60 -3.54
CA ALA A 100 11.06 10.32 -4.01
C ALA A 100 11.13 9.29 -5.14
N TYR A 101 10.20 8.36 -5.14
CA TYR A 101 10.06 7.36 -6.18
C TYR A 101 8.85 7.67 -7.08
N PRO A 102 8.75 7.09 -8.28
CA PRO A 102 7.58 7.24 -9.13
C PRO A 102 6.28 6.89 -8.39
N LEU A 103 5.26 7.68 -8.64
CA LEU A 103 3.93 7.50 -8.07
C LEU A 103 3.10 6.54 -8.92
N ALA A 104 2.17 5.84 -8.30
CA ALA A 104 1.20 5.01 -9.01
C ALA A 104 0.16 5.86 -9.76
N ASP A 105 -0.47 5.27 -10.78
CA ASP A 105 -1.54 5.91 -11.55
C ASP A 105 -2.85 5.98 -10.76
N LEU A 106 -3.06 5.06 -9.82
CA LEU A 106 -4.21 5.01 -8.92
C LEU A 106 -3.82 4.42 -7.57
N TYR A 107 -4.35 5.02 -6.51
CA TYR A 107 -4.27 4.49 -5.16
C TYR A 107 -5.65 4.02 -4.67
N LEU A 108 -5.69 2.82 -4.13
CA LEU A 108 -6.86 2.24 -3.48
C LEU A 108 -6.62 2.30 -1.97
N LEU A 109 -7.21 3.30 -1.29
CA LEU A 109 -7.09 3.46 0.15
C LEU A 109 -8.17 2.62 0.84
N LEU A 110 -7.76 1.54 1.50
CA LEU A 110 -8.68 0.67 2.21
C LEU A 110 -9.09 1.30 3.56
N ALA A 111 -10.39 1.36 3.78
CA ALA A 111 -10.95 1.83 5.04
C ALA A 111 -10.66 0.85 6.19
N PRO A 112 -10.42 1.34 7.42
CA PRO A 112 -10.20 0.48 8.59
C PRO A 112 -11.52 -0.02 9.21
N ASP A 113 -12.43 -0.51 8.38
CA ASP A 113 -13.79 -0.93 8.74
C ASP A 113 -13.96 -2.46 8.91
N VAL A 114 -12.83 -3.20 8.89
CA VAL A 114 -12.80 -4.64 9.16
C VAL A 114 -12.14 -4.94 10.50
N PRO A 115 -12.47 -6.08 11.16
CA PRO A 115 -11.82 -6.50 12.39
C PRO A 115 -10.31 -6.66 12.23
N TRP A 116 -9.57 -6.21 13.24
CA TRP A 116 -8.13 -6.44 13.31
C TRP A 116 -7.84 -7.92 13.67
N ILE A 117 -6.86 -8.50 12.99
CA ILE A 117 -6.38 -9.87 13.22
C ILE A 117 -4.88 -9.84 13.52
N ASP A 118 -4.47 -10.41 14.66
CA ASP A 118 -3.08 -10.53 15.03
C ASP A 118 -2.39 -11.66 14.25
N ASP A 119 -1.26 -11.36 13.62
CA ASP A 119 -0.40 -12.34 12.95
C ASP A 119 1.04 -12.32 13.50
N GLY A 120 1.23 -11.68 14.67
CA GLY A 120 2.53 -11.57 15.34
C GLY A 120 3.46 -10.47 14.83
N LEU A 121 3.10 -9.78 13.74
CA LEU A 121 3.88 -8.68 13.16
C LEU A 121 3.14 -7.33 13.20
N ARG A 122 1.91 -7.32 13.68
CA ARG A 122 1.02 -6.17 13.64
C ARG A 122 1.03 -5.42 14.95
N LEU A 123 1.32 -4.12 14.87
CA LEU A 123 1.58 -3.28 16.06
C LEU A 123 0.35 -2.51 16.55
N HIS A 124 -0.66 -2.31 15.69
CA HIS A 124 -1.72 -1.36 15.97
C HIS A 124 -3.11 -2.01 15.99
N ALA A 125 -3.43 -2.65 17.12
CA ALA A 125 -4.75 -3.24 17.38
C ALA A 125 -5.81 -2.20 17.73
N GLU A 126 -5.41 -1.06 18.33
CA GLU A 126 -6.34 -0.06 18.85
C GLU A 126 -7.02 0.75 17.73
N ALA A 127 -8.34 0.93 17.86
CA ALA A 127 -9.14 1.63 16.87
C ALA A 127 -8.69 3.09 16.64
N GLU A 128 -8.17 3.74 17.67
CA GLU A 128 -7.66 5.12 17.58
C GLU A 128 -6.40 5.19 16.71
N GLN A 129 -5.45 4.28 16.94
CA GLN A 129 -4.22 4.20 16.14
C GLN A 129 -4.54 3.88 14.68
N ARG A 130 -5.51 3.01 14.43
CA ARG A 130 -5.96 2.66 13.08
C ARG A 130 -6.58 3.87 12.36
N ARG A 131 -7.41 4.66 13.06
CA ARG A 131 -7.97 5.91 12.51
C ARG A 131 -6.88 6.95 12.28
N HIS A 132 -5.93 7.08 13.20
CA HIS A 132 -4.81 8.00 13.04
C HIS A 132 -3.95 7.65 11.82
N PHE A 133 -3.58 6.38 11.65
CA PHE A 133 -2.83 5.95 10.46
C PHE A 133 -3.63 6.18 9.17
N HIS A 134 -4.93 5.93 9.18
CA HIS A 134 -5.79 6.20 8.02
C HIS A 134 -5.75 7.70 7.64
N ALA A 135 -5.84 8.59 8.62
CA ALA A 135 -5.71 10.03 8.39
C ALA A 135 -4.32 10.43 7.85
N LEU A 136 -3.24 9.81 8.36
CA LEU A 136 -1.89 10.01 7.82
C LEU A 136 -1.79 9.53 6.38
N SER A 137 -2.39 8.38 6.05
CA SER A 137 -2.44 7.86 4.68
C SER A 137 -3.15 8.81 3.73
N GLN A 138 -4.31 9.33 4.13
CA GLN A 138 -5.04 10.35 3.36
C GLN A 138 -4.19 11.61 3.15
N ALA A 139 -3.50 12.06 4.20
CA ALA A 139 -2.64 13.24 4.13
C ALA A 139 -1.46 13.05 3.15
N GLU A 140 -0.83 11.87 3.13
CA GLU A 140 0.26 11.59 2.18
C GLU A 140 -0.24 11.52 0.72
N LEU A 141 -1.40 10.91 0.49
CA LEU A 141 -2.01 10.86 -0.85
C LEU A 141 -2.40 12.27 -1.34
N ALA A 142 -2.97 13.09 -0.46
CA ALA A 142 -3.32 14.48 -0.78
C ALA A 142 -2.08 15.34 -1.03
N TRP A 143 -1.03 15.20 -0.20
CA TRP A 143 0.24 15.89 -0.38
C TRP A 143 0.90 15.56 -1.73
N ALA A 144 0.85 14.29 -2.12
CA ALA A 144 1.40 13.83 -3.39
C ALA A 144 0.56 14.25 -4.61
N GLY A 145 -0.68 14.72 -4.41
CA GLY A 145 -1.58 15.13 -5.48
C GLY A 145 -2.00 14.00 -6.41
N VAL A 146 -2.00 12.76 -5.92
CA VAL A 146 -2.31 11.56 -6.70
C VAL A 146 -3.82 11.30 -6.79
N ARG A 147 -4.21 10.51 -7.79
CA ARG A 147 -5.57 9.99 -7.88
C ARG A 147 -5.75 8.84 -6.89
N TRP A 148 -6.76 8.92 -6.06
CA TRP A 148 -7.08 7.84 -5.12
C TRP A 148 -8.58 7.68 -4.90
N VAL A 149 -8.98 6.48 -4.48
CA VAL A 149 -10.35 6.10 -4.15
C VAL A 149 -10.35 5.36 -2.83
N GLU A 150 -11.26 5.71 -1.93
CA GLU A 150 -11.45 4.96 -0.69
C GLU A 150 -12.28 3.69 -0.94
N ILE A 151 -11.80 2.57 -0.42
CA ILE A 151 -12.38 1.24 -0.60
C ILE A 151 -12.81 0.70 0.76
N GLY A 152 -14.11 0.57 0.97
CA GLY A 152 -14.70 0.08 2.23
C GLY A 152 -15.79 -0.96 2.00
N GLY A 153 -16.41 -1.41 3.10
CA GLY A 153 -17.46 -2.42 3.08
C GLY A 153 -16.96 -3.85 3.19
N ASP A 154 -17.81 -4.81 2.84
CA ASP A 154 -17.46 -6.22 2.82
C ASP A 154 -16.50 -6.58 1.66
N TRP A 155 -16.03 -7.82 1.63
CA TRP A 155 -15.02 -8.27 0.68
C TRP A 155 -15.46 -8.15 -0.79
N GLU A 156 -16.72 -8.44 -1.08
CA GLU A 156 -17.25 -8.32 -2.44
C GLU A 156 -17.44 -6.87 -2.87
N GLN A 157 -17.92 -6.02 -1.97
CA GLN A 157 -18.04 -4.58 -2.20
C GLN A 157 -16.67 -3.95 -2.47
N ARG A 158 -15.65 -4.30 -1.67
CA ARG A 158 -14.26 -3.83 -1.85
C ARG A 158 -13.69 -4.24 -3.21
N ARG A 159 -13.85 -5.53 -3.56
CA ARG A 159 -13.37 -6.06 -4.83
C ARG A 159 -14.05 -5.38 -6.01
N SER A 160 -15.38 -5.27 -5.98
CA SER A 160 -16.16 -4.63 -7.04
C SER A 160 -15.80 -3.16 -7.21
N ALA A 161 -15.69 -2.40 -6.12
CA ALA A 161 -15.30 -0.99 -6.14
C ALA A 161 -13.89 -0.80 -6.69
N ALA A 162 -12.93 -1.65 -6.29
CA ALA A 162 -11.56 -1.60 -6.76
C ALA A 162 -11.47 -1.88 -8.28
N LEU A 163 -12.15 -2.93 -8.77
CA LEU A 163 -12.20 -3.24 -10.20
C LEU A 163 -12.83 -2.11 -11.02
N ALA A 164 -13.92 -1.50 -10.52
CA ALA A 164 -14.55 -0.37 -11.19
C ALA A 164 -13.62 0.85 -11.25
N ALA A 165 -12.87 1.15 -10.18
CA ALA A 165 -11.90 2.23 -10.15
C ALA A 165 -10.74 1.99 -11.13
N ILE A 166 -10.25 0.76 -11.24
CA ILE A 166 -9.20 0.37 -12.19
C ILE A 166 -9.71 0.47 -13.64
N ALA A 167 -10.92 0.03 -13.90
CA ALA A 167 -11.52 0.10 -15.26
C ALA A 167 -11.73 1.55 -15.74
N ALA A 168 -11.75 2.54 -14.84
CA ALA A 168 -11.87 3.96 -15.13
C ALA A 168 -10.51 4.68 -15.32
N LEU A 169 -9.37 3.94 -15.33
CA LEU A 169 -8.04 4.45 -15.67
C LEU A 169 -7.86 4.59 -17.19
#